data_930c8c4fa53b3327da92cb58c197a57a
#
_entry.id   930c8c4fa53b3327da92cb58c197a57a
#
_cell.length_a   1.000
_cell.length_b   1.000
_cell.length_c   1.000
_cell.angle_alpha   90.00
_cell.angle_beta   90.00
_cell.angle_gamma   90.00
#
_symmetry.space_group_name_H-M   'P 1'
#
loop_
_entity.id
_entity.type
_entity.pdbx_description
1 polymer ?
#
loop_
_entity_poly.entity_id
_entity_poly.type
_entity_poly.pdbx_seq_one_letter_code
_entity_poly.pdbx_strand_id
1 'polypeptide(L)'
;NTFIFSDIKIKKDTVRIYNLHLASNWFNESEYDFMQNPNKNDLKTGTVSIIKRMKKSYLKRSVQVEIIKDHINKSPYPVIICDDFNDTPLSYSYNHIKGKLKDAFNSSGIGIGSTLTEIPALRIDYILHDKNFESTNYKKINKKLSDHFAISCELKINKN
;
A
#
# COMPACT_ATOMS: atom_id res chain seq x y z
N ASN A 1 16.19 -0.76 -0.90
CA ASN A 1 15.65 -0.90 0.46
C ASN A 1 14.18 -1.25 0.35
N THR A 2 13.75 -2.24 1.11
CA THR A 2 12.41 -2.77 0.95
C THR A 2 11.52 -2.41 2.13
N PHE A 3 12.07 -2.39 3.33
CA PHE A 3 11.32 -2.03 4.53
C PHE A 3 12.24 -1.66 5.69
N ILE A 4 11.66 -0.94 6.64
CA ILE A 4 12.20 -0.72 7.99
C ILE A 4 11.12 -1.13 9.00
N PHE A 5 11.52 -1.44 10.22
CA PHE A 5 10.58 -1.68 11.32
C PHE A 5 11.11 -1.11 12.62
N SER A 6 10.18 -0.87 13.55
CA SER A 6 10.47 -0.45 14.91
C SER A 6 9.55 -1.16 15.90
N ASP A 7 10.10 -1.60 17.01
CA ASP A 7 9.33 -2.14 18.14
C ASP A 7 9.04 -1.02 19.12
N ILE A 8 7.76 -0.69 19.28
CA ILE A 8 7.31 0.42 20.11
C ILE A 8 6.58 -0.12 21.33
N LYS A 9 7.06 0.25 22.53
CA LYS A 9 6.39 -0.08 23.78
C LYS A 9 5.29 0.94 24.09
N ILE A 10 4.06 0.46 24.17
CA ILE A 10 2.87 1.24 24.50
C ILE A 10 2.32 0.72 25.83
N LYS A 11 2.62 1.42 26.92
CA LYS A 11 2.30 0.98 28.29
C LYS A 11 2.92 -0.40 28.59
N LYS A 12 2.11 -1.45 28.71
CA LYS A 12 2.55 -2.83 28.95
C LYS A 12 2.72 -3.67 27.68
N ASP A 13 2.21 -3.18 26.56
CA ASP A 13 2.20 -3.91 25.28
C ASP A 13 3.36 -3.43 24.40
N THR A 14 3.88 -4.32 23.56
CA THR A 14 4.84 -3.99 22.52
C THR A 14 4.21 -4.26 21.16
N VAL A 15 4.41 -3.36 20.22
CA VAL A 15 3.86 -3.42 18.86
C VAL A 15 4.99 -3.24 17.86
N ARG A 16 5.02 -4.04 16.81
CA ARG A 16 5.96 -3.85 15.70
C ARG A 16 5.32 -3.07 14.57
N ILE A 17 5.91 -1.92 14.24
CA ILE A 17 5.46 -1.08 13.13
C ILE A 17 6.44 -1.24 11.99
N TYR A 18 5.91 -1.61 10.82
CA TYR A 18 6.62 -1.65 9.55
C TYR A 18 6.30 -0.41 8.74
N ASN A 19 7.32 0.15 8.10
CA ASN A 19 7.18 1.10 7.02
C ASN A 19 7.82 0.48 5.77
N LEU A 20 7.04 0.30 4.73
CA LEU A 20 7.46 -0.36 3.52
C LEU A 20 7.38 0.62 2.34
N HIS A 21 8.12 0.33 1.28
CA HIS A 21 7.96 0.96 -0.02
C HIS A 21 8.37 -0.06 -1.10
N LEU A 22 7.36 -0.65 -1.74
CA LEU A 22 7.57 -1.67 -2.76
C LEU A 22 8.01 -1.04 -4.08
N ALA A 23 8.57 -1.86 -4.96
CA ALA A 23 9.10 -1.40 -6.24
C ALA A 23 8.04 -0.66 -7.06
N SER A 24 8.33 0.60 -7.38
CA SER A 24 7.47 1.46 -8.22
C SER A 24 7.42 0.96 -9.67
N ASN A 25 6.33 1.31 -10.35
CA ASN A 25 6.17 1.05 -11.78
C ASN A 25 7.06 1.96 -12.65
N TRP A 26 7.54 3.11 -12.10
CA TRP A 26 8.41 4.05 -12.78
C TRP A 26 7.84 4.51 -14.14
N PHE A 27 6.54 4.83 -14.18
CA PHE A 27 5.93 5.43 -15.35
C PHE A 27 6.58 6.78 -15.65
N ASN A 28 6.81 7.08 -16.93
CA ASN A 28 7.25 8.40 -17.37
C ASN A 28 6.04 9.32 -17.64
N GLU A 29 6.30 10.61 -17.87
CA GLU A 29 5.25 11.59 -18.11
C GLU A 29 4.33 11.20 -19.27
N SER A 30 4.88 10.74 -20.38
CA SER A 30 4.06 10.32 -21.55
C SER A 30 3.17 9.11 -21.27
N GLU A 31 3.59 8.21 -20.36
CA GLU A 31 2.78 7.07 -19.94
C GLU A 31 1.66 7.51 -18.98
N TYR A 32 1.93 8.50 -18.09
CA TYR A 32 0.89 9.13 -17.27
C TYR A 32 -0.13 9.88 -18.13
N ASP A 33 0.34 10.69 -19.08
CA ASP A 33 -0.54 11.40 -20.03
C ASP A 33 -1.42 10.44 -20.83
N PHE A 34 -0.83 9.34 -21.29
CA PHE A 34 -1.59 8.29 -22.01
C PHE A 34 -2.63 7.61 -21.11
N MET A 35 -2.33 7.36 -19.84
CA MET A 35 -3.30 6.78 -18.90
C MET A 35 -4.46 7.73 -18.60
N GLN A 36 -4.21 9.04 -18.56
CA GLN A 36 -5.24 10.06 -18.32
C GLN A 36 -6.05 10.36 -19.60
N ASN A 37 -5.40 10.39 -20.77
CA ASN A 37 -5.97 10.79 -22.04
C ASN A 37 -5.58 9.79 -23.16
N PRO A 38 -6.16 8.60 -23.21
CA PRO A 38 -5.81 7.59 -24.20
C PRO A 38 -6.08 8.09 -25.64
N ASN A 39 -5.04 8.26 -26.44
CA ASN A 39 -5.16 8.61 -27.84
C ASN A 39 -5.26 7.35 -28.68
N LYS A 40 -6.23 7.29 -29.59
CA LYS A 40 -6.47 6.10 -30.46
C LYS A 40 -5.26 5.73 -31.32
N ASN A 41 -4.47 6.71 -31.74
CA ASN A 41 -3.29 6.48 -32.60
C ASN A 41 -2.14 5.79 -31.85
N ASP A 42 -2.06 5.97 -30.52
CA ASP A 42 -0.98 5.46 -29.66
C ASP A 42 -1.41 4.28 -28.78
N LEU A 43 -2.66 3.83 -28.88
CA LEU A 43 -3.22 2.79 -28.02
C LEU A 43 -2.33 1.54 -27.97
N LYS A 44 -1.81 1.07 -29.09
CA LYS A 44 -1.01 -0.16 -29.13
C LYS A 44 0.37 0.04 -28.48
N THR A 45 1.06 1.11 -28.83
CA THR A 45 2.43 1.38 -28.34
C THR A 45 2.44 1.80 -26.88
N GLY A 46 1.56 2.70 -26.48
CA GLY A 46 1.42 3.15 -25.09
C GLY A 46 1.02 2.00 -24.16
N THR A 47 0.03 1.20 -24.53
CA THR A 47 -0.40 0.04 -23.74
C THR A 47 0.73 -0.99 -23.58
N VAL A 48 1.47 -1.30 -24.65
CA VAL A 48 2.57 -2.27 -24.58
C VAL A 48 3.71 -1.78 -23.67
N SER A 49 4.05 -0.49 -23.70
CA SER A 49 5.05 0.10 -22.82
C SER A 49 4.64 -0.03 -21.35
N ILE A 50 3.42 0.38 -21.02
CA ILE A 50 2.86 0.29 -19.66
C ILE A 50 2.87 -1.16 -19.15
N ILE A 51 2.38 -2.11 -19.95
CA ILE A 51 2.34 -3.53 -19.58
C ILE A 51 3.75 -4.08 -19.31
N LYS A 52 4.74 -3.73 -20.14
CA LYS A 52 6.14 -4.16 -19.91
C LYS A 52 6.70 -3.63 -18.60
N ARG A 53 6.44 -2.36 -18.26
CA ARG A 53 6.88 -1.76 -16.99
C ARG A 53 6.19 -2.42 -15.80
N MET A 54 4.86 -2.57 -15.87
CA MET A 54 4.08 -3.24 -14.83
C MET A 54 4.59 -4.67 -14.60
N LYS A 55 4.80 -5.45 -15.65
CA LYS A 55 5.34 -6.82 -15.54
C LYS A 55 6.69 -6.85 -14.81
N LYS A 56 7.62 -5.95 -15.17
CA LYS A 56 8.93 -5.84 -14.51
C LYS A 56 8.80 -5.50 -13.02
N SER A 57 7.91 -4.58 -12.69
CA SER A 57 7.66 -4.16 -11.31
C SER A 57 6.97 -5.26 -10.50
N TYR A 58 5.98 -5.96 -11.08
CA TYR A 58 5.33 -7.10 -10.43
C TYR A 58 6.32 -8.22 -10.07
N LEU A 59 7.24 -8.56 -10.97
CA LEU A 59 8.28 -9.55 -10.68
C LEU A 59 9.21 -9.11 -9.53
N LYS A 60 9.56 -7.83 -9.47
CA LYS A 60 10.34 -7.29 -8.35
C LYS A 60 9.55 -7.35 -7.05
N ARG A 61 8.30 -6.88 -7.07
CA ARG A 61 7.43 -6.88 -5.90
C ARG A 61 7.16 -8.30 -5.38
N SER A 62 6.97 -9.28 -6.27
CA SER A 62 6.75 -10.66 -5.82
C SER A 62 7.89 -11.20 -4.95
N VAL A 63 9.14 -10.92 -5.32
CA VAL A 63 10.29 -11.29 -4.49
C VAL A 63 10.33 -10.49 -3.18
N GLN A 64 10.05 -9.18 -3.23
CA GLN A 64 10.03 -8.34 -2.05
C GLN A 64 8.99 -8.80 -1.02
N VAL A 65 7.79 -9.11 -1.48
CA VAL A 65 6.69 -9.48 -0.58
C VAL A 65 6.90 -10.83 0.09
N GLU A 66 7.60 -11.78 -0.54
CA GLU A 66 7.97 -13.05 0.11
C GLU A 66 8.89 -12.79 1.31
N ILE A 67 9.94 -12.00 1.12
CA ILE A 67 10.90 -11.65 2.18
C ILE A 67 10.19 -10.91 3.32
N ILE A 68 9.35 -9.93 2.98
CA ILE A 68 8.61 -9.14 3.96
C ILE A 68 7.64 -10.03 4.73
N LYS A 69 6.89 -10.90 4.03
CA LYS A 69 5.92 -11.78 4.65
C LYS A 69 6.56 -12.77 5.63
N ASP A 70 7.69 -13.33 5.25
CA ASP A 70 8.47 -14.20 6.14
C ASP A 70 8.89 -13.46 7.42
N HIS A 71 9.36 -12.21 7.28
CA HIS A 71 9.74 -11.37 8.41
C HIS A 71 8.55 -11.00 9.30
N ILE A 72 7.41 -10.66 8.71
CA ILE A 72 6.16 -10.37 9.44
C ILE A 72 5.70 -11.60 10.24
N ASN A 73 5.73 -12.78 9.62
CA ASN A 73 5.30 -14.04 10.25
C ASN A 73 6.17 -14.42 11.45
N LYS A 74 7.43 -13.97 11.47
CA LYS A 74 8.37 -14.19 12.59
C LYS A 74 8.32 -13.11 13.66
N SER A 75 7.43 -12.11 13.53
CA SER A 75 7.31 -11.06 14.52
C SER A 75 6.80 -11.62 15.86
N PRO A 76 7.49 -11.37 16.97
CA PRO A 76 7.00 -11.76 18.30
C PRO A 76 5.89 -10.85 18.82
N TYR A 77 5.59 -9.75 18.12
CA TYR A 77 4.63 -8.74 18.52
C TYR A 77 3.52 -8.57 17.48
N PRO A 78 2.33 -8.10 17.91
CA PRO A 78 1.31 -7.65 16.97
C PRO A 78 1.86 -6.60 16.01
N VAL A 79 1.51 -6.69 14.72
CA VAL A 79 2.09 -5.84 13.68
C VAL A 79 1.12 -4.78 13.19
N ILE A 80 1.70 -3.63 12.83
CA ILE A 80 1.07 -2.56 12.04
C ILE A 80 1.98 -2.33 10.84
N ILE A 81 1.39 -2.16 9.66
CA ILE A 81 2.12 -1.89 8.41
C ILE A 81 1.59 -0.59 7.84
N CYS A 82 2.47 0.37 7.61
CA CYS A 82 2.20 1.62 6.90
C CYS A 82 3.04 1.62 5.62
N ASP A 83 2.38 1.62 4.46
CA ASP A 83 3.10 1.32 3.23
C ASP A 83 2.53 1.96 1.96
N ASP A 84 3.45 2.30 1.06
CA ASP A 84 3.18 2.43 -0.36
C ASP A 84 3.52 1.09 -1.06
N PHE A 85 2.49 0.33 -1.42
CA PHE A 85 2.65 -0.95 -2.13
C PHE A 85 2.94 -0.77 -3.62
N ASN A 86 2.75 0.44 -4.17
CA ASN A 86 2.79 0.69 -5.60
C ASN A 86 1.89 -0.28 -6.41
N ASP A 87 0.86 -0.82 -5.77
CA ASP A 87 0.00 -1.87 -6.29
C ASP A 87 -1.42 -1.77 -5.70
N THR A 88 -2.40 -2.28 -6.41
CA THR A 88 -3.82 -2.16 -6.04
C THR A 88 -4.26 -3.28 -5.07
N PRO A 89 -5.46 -3.15 -4.43
CA PRO A 89 -5.99 -4.20 -3.55
C PRO A 89 -6.28 -5.55 -4.23
N LEU A 90 -6.30 -5.58 -5.55
CA LEU A 90 -6.49 -6.81 -6.33
C LEU A 90 -5.17 -7.54 -6.59
N SER A 91 -4.03 -6.94 -6.30
CA SER A 91 -2.72 -7.47 -6.61
C SER A 91 -2.30 -8.64 -5.73
N TYR A 92 -1.35 -9.42 -6.25
CA TYR A 92 -0.65 -10.43 -5.48
C TYR A 92 0.06 -9.82 -4.26
N SER A 93 0.76 -8.70 -4.45
CA SER A 93 1.54 -8.03 -3.40
C SER A 93 0.67 -7.68 -2.20
N TYR A 94 -0.46 -7.02 -2.44
CA TYR A 94 -1.39 -6.66 -1.38
C TYR A 94 -1.96 -7.89 -0.67
N ASN A 95 -2.50 -8.84 -1.43
CA ASN A 95 -3.15 -10.01 -0.84
C ASN A 95 -2.16 -10.89 -0.07
N HIS A 96 -0.94 -11.03 -0.55
CA HIS A 96 0.09 -11.82 0.09
C HIS A 96 0.55 -11.23 1.42
N ILE A 97 0.90 -9.92 1.45
CA ILE A 97 1.28 -9.24 2.69
C ILE A 97 0.11 -9.17 3.66
N LYS A 98 -1.05 -8.74 3.19
CA LYS A 98 -2.24 -8.62 4.02
C LYS A 98 -2.56 -9.95 4.71
N GLY A 99 -2.70 -11.05 3.99
CA GLY A 99 -3.03 -12.33 4.58
C GLY A 99 -4.15 -12.22 5.62
N LYS A 100 -3.84 -12.48 6.91
CA LYS A 100 -4.79 -12.38 8.04
C LYS A 100 -4.91 -11.00 8.67
N LEU A 101 -4.10 -10.02 8.23
CA LEU A 101 -4.19 -8.65 8.73
C LEU A 101 -5.49 -7.98 8.26
N LYS A 102 -5.96 -7.02 9.03
CA LYS A 102 -7.08 -6.15 8.66
C LYS A 102 -6.55 -4.93 7.92
N ASP A 103 -7.32 -4.43 6.98
CA ASP A 103 -7.07 -3.16 6.30
C ASP A 103 -7.90 -2.07 6.96
N ALA A 104 -7.26 -1.02 7.45
CA ALA A 104 -7.92 0.08 8.16
C ALA A 104 -8.95 0.81 7.29
N PHE A 105 -8.71 0.92 5.97
CA PHE A 105 -9.68 1.47 5.05
C PHE A 105 -10.96 0.61 4.98
N ASN A 106 -10.81 -0.70 4.89
CA ASN A 106 -11.96 -1.61 4.84
C ASN A 106 -12.76 -1.63 6.14
N SER A 107 -12.13 -1.26 7.26
CA SER A 107 -12.78 -1.24 8.57
C SER A 107 -13.50 0.08 8.86
N SER A 108 -12.96 1.22 8.44
CA SER A 108 -13.47 2.55 8.80
C SER A 108 -13.32 3.63 7.72
N GLY A 109 -12.89 3.27 6.52
CA GLY A 109 -12.80 4.17 5.38
C GLY A 109 -14.14 4.35 4.65
N ILE A 110 -14.25 5.42 3.89
CA ILE A 110 -15.43 5.75 3.09
C ILE A 110 -15.01 6.05 1.64
N GLY A 111 -15.83 5.63 0.69
CA GLY A 111 -15.62 5.89 -0.74
C GLY A 111 -14.62 4.95 -1.39
N ILE A 112 -13.88 5.43 -2.40
CA ILE A 112 -12.96 4.62 -3.23
C ILE A 112 -11.60 4.46 -2.56
N GLY A 113 -11.21 5.37 -1.65
CA GLY A 113 -9.93 5.31 -0.94
C GLY A 113 -8.71 5.64 -1.80
N SER A 114 -8.89 6.33 -2.93
CA SER A 114 -7.78 6.73 -3.81
C SER A 114 -6.69 7.47 -3.05
N THR A 115 -5.45 7.06 -3.23
CA THR A 115 -4.27 7.67 -2.58
C THR A 115 -3.32 8.32 -3.58
N LEU A 116 -3.35 7.96 -4.86
CA LEU A 116 -2.55 8.60 -5.90
C LEU A 116 -3.26 9.85 -6.44
N THR A 117 -2.54 10.99 -6.57
CA THR A 117 -3.14 12.26 -7.02
C THR A 117 -3.36 12.30 -8.52
N GLU A 118 -2.48 11.68 -9.29
CA GLU A 118 -2.46 11.76 -10.75
C GLU A 118 -3.46 10.79 -11.42
N ILE A 119 -3.76 9.66 -10.77
CA ILE A 119 -4.69 8.67 -11.31
C ILE A 119 -5.84 8.47 -10.32
N PRO A 120 -7.02 9.06 -10.57
CA PRO A 120 -8.19 8.86 -9.74
C PRO A 120 -8.56 7.38 -9.58
N ALA A 121 -9.09 7.04 -8.41
CA ALA A 121 -9.50 5.67 -8.04
C ALA A 121 -8.37 4.66 -7.80
N LEU A 122 -7.10 5.03 -7.90
CA LEU A 122 -6.02 4.14 -7.48
C LEU A 122 -5.72 4.30 -5.98
N ARG A 123 -5.87 3.22 -5.24
CA ARG A 123 -5.42 3.08 -3.86
C ARG A 123 -4.19 2.17 -3.85
N ILE A 124 -3.06 2.72 -3.49
CA ILE A 124 -1.76 2.04 -3.46
C ILE A 124 -1.05 2.18 -2.12
N ASP A 125 -1.56 3.05 -1.25
CA ASP A 125 -1.09 3.23 0.13
C ASP A 125 -2.06 2.57 1.11
N TYR A 126 -1.52 1.93 2.13
CA TYR A 126 -2.28 1.10 3.05
C TYR A 126 -1.81 1.26 4.50
N ILE A 127 -2.77 1.11 5.41
CA ILE A 127 -2.50 0.84 6.82
C ILE A 127 -3.13 -0.52 7.12
N LEU A 128 -2.27 -1.54 7.31
CA LEU A 128 -2.69 -2.87 7.69
C LEU A 128 -2.33 -3.12 9.15
N HIS A 129 -3.16 -3.89 9.86
CA HIS A 129 -2.91 -4.16 11.26
C HIS A 129 -3.36 -5.56 11.69
N ASP A 130 -2.75 -6.07 12.75
CA ASP A 130 -3.15 -7.33 13.39
C ASP A 130 -4.60 -7.25 13.91
N LYS A 131 -5.24 -8.41 14.03
CA LYS A 131 -6.59 -8.56 14.61
C LYS A 131 -6.72 -8.03 16.04
N ASN A 132 -5.59 -7.90 16.75
CA ASN A 132 -5.51 -7.35 18.10
C ASN A 132 -5.78 -5.85 18.16
N PHE A 133 -5.93 -5.20 17.00
CA PHE A 133 -6.31 -3.79 16.91
C PHE A 133 -7.72 -3.64 16.33
N GLU A 134 -8.38 -2.59 16.77
CA GLU A 134 -9.57 -2.01 16.16
C GLU A 134 -9.17 -0.69 15.52
N SER A 135 -9.49 -0.53 14.21
CA SER A 135 -9.23 0.72 13.49
C SER A 135 -10.49 1.55 13.37
N THR A 136 -10.34 2.84 13.65
CA THR A 136 -11.40 3.85 13.54
C THR A 136 -10.85 5.11 12.90
N ASN A 137 -11.74 6.02 12.52
CA ASN A 137 -11.36 7.35 12.02
C ASN A 137 -10.36 7.34 10.87
N TYR A 138 -10.51 6.39 9.92
CA TYR A 138 -9.70 6.42 8.72
C TYR A 138 -9.96 7.72 7.94
N LYS A 139 -8.89 8.44 7.60
CA LYS A 139 -8.97 9.71 6.88
C LYS A 139 -7.94 9.73 5.76
N LYS A 140 -8.38 10.18 4.60
CA LYS A 140 -7.51 10.69 3.54
C LYS A 140 -7.39 12.20 3.70
N ILE A 141 -6.18 12.71 3.78
CA ILE A 141 -5.91 14.15 3.90
C ILE A 141 -5.93 14.73 2.48
N ASN A 142 -7.04 15.40 2.11
CA ASN A 142 -7.24 15.97 0.79
C ASN A 142 -6.41 17.25 0.56
N LYS A 143 -5.11 17.18 0.85
CA LYS A 143 -4.17 18.27 0.58
C LYS A 143 -3.06 17.71 -0.31
N LYS A 144 -2.95 18.26 -1.53
CA LYS A 144 -1.93 17.85 -2.50
C LYS A 144 -0.58 18.46 -2.09
N LEU A 145 0.19 17.69 -1.31
CA LEU A 145 1.55 18.04 -0.86
C LEU A 145 2.61 17.20 -1.58
N SER A 146 2.18 16.15 -2.27
CA SER A 146 2.99 15.21 -3.03
C SER A 146 2.10 14.59 -4.12
N ASP A 147 2.62 13.67 -4.89
CA ASP A 147 1.88 12.80 -5.82
C ASP A 147 1.00 11.76 -5.10
N HIS A 148 1.14 11.63 -3.77
CA HIS A 148 0.28 10.83 -2.92
C HIS A 148 -0.52 11.69 -1.92
N PHE A 149 -1.74 11.26 -1.63
CA PHE A 149 -2.49 11.78 -0.49
C PHE A 149 -2.09 11.03 0.79
N ALA A 150 -1.77 11.76 1.84
CA ALA A 150 -1.52 11.15 3.13
C ALA A 150 -2.81 10.48 3.68
N ILE A 151 -2.63 9.34 4.33
CA ILE A 151 -3.70 8.59 5.00
C ILE A 151 -3.38 8.43 6.49
N SER A 152 -4.40 8.38 7.31
CA SER A 152 -4.28 8.15 8.74
C SER A 152 -5.47 7.36 9.28
N CYS A 153 -5.28 6.68 10.40
CA CYS A 153 -6.36 6.10 11.20
C CYS A 153 -5.97 6.08 12.67
N GLU A 154 -6.94 5.85 13.53
CA GLU A 154 -6.72 5.54 14.93
C GLU A 154 -6.76 4.03 15.13
N LEU A 155 -5.78 3.50 15.88
CA LEU A 155 -5.72 2.08 16.23
C LEU A 155 -5.79 1.92 17.74
N LYS A 156 -6.77 1.16 18.21
CA LYS A 156 -6.97 0.81 19.60
C LYS A 156 -6.57 -0.65 19.82
N ILE A 157 -5.73 -0.90 20.82
CA ILE A 157 -5.40 -2.27 21.23
C ILE A 157 -6.61 -2.87 21.94
N ASN A 158 -7.11 -3.99 21.43
CA ASN A 158 -8.16 -4.74 22.09
C ASN A 158 -7.58 -5.39 23.34
N LYS A 159 -8.17 -5.11 24.50
CA LYS A 159 -7.84 -5.83 25.73
C LYS A 159 -8.45 -7.23 25.64
N ASN A 160 -7.60 -8.24 25.68
CA ASN A 160 -8.04 -9.61 26.02
C ASN A 160 -8.42 -9.68 27.48
#